data_14c5714392ad966746e5a9c0dcc5a053
#
_entry.id   14c5714392ad966746e5a9c0dcc5a053
#
_cell.length_a   1.000
_cell.length_b   1.000
_cell.length_c   1.000
_cell.angle_alpha   90.00
_cell.angle_beta   90.00
_cell.angle_gamma   90.00
#
_symmetry.space_group_name_H-M   'P 1'
#
loop_
_entity.id
_entity.type
_entity.pdbx_description
1 polymer ?
#
loop_
_entity_poly.entity_id
_entity_poly.type
_entity_poly.pdbx_seq_one_letter_code
_entity_poly.pdbx_strand_id
1 'polypeptide(L)'
;MFTSEFDVEALGSEIADALELIPSKRRIFSRSVDDKSWSSRIETAMQAYASAQVSALQPWLTANAEDTAVVLLVDLSGSMGTRIVPIASELRRICEAFSEAGISMAMLGFTTVGWRGGQSRQKWFSAGSPSRPGRLCDLLHVTFKQFDQQIRDDDWQSMLHPGLLCENVDGEALLWAAAMLEVRSEAKKVLVVLSDGAPVDDSTLIENGARFLERHIRSVIAELESNRALRLGAIGIGFAVDGYYANSSQLTEPDALSEKLATLLATLTD
;
A
#
# COMPACT_ATOMS: atom_id res chain seq x y z
N MET A 1 -2.33 -4.72 19.28
CA MET A 1 -2.60 -5.98 18.52
C MET A 1 -2.62 -7.15 19.49
N PHE A 2 -3.33 -8.23 19.15
CA PHE A 2 -3.33 -9.46 19.94
C PHE A 2 -2.03 -10.24 19.75
N THR A 3 -1.60 -10.39 18.50
CA THR A 3 -0.31 -11.01 18.11
C THR A 3 0.11 -10.53 16.72
N SER A 4 1.40 -10.54 16.45
CA SER A 4 2.00 -10.34 15.11
C SER A 4 2.65 -11.62 14.56
N GLU A 5 2.47 -12.75 15.24
CA GLU A 5 3.11 -14.04 14.92
C GLU A 5 2.78 -14.54 13.49
N PHE A 6 1.63 -14.14 12.97
CA PHE A 6 1.12 -14.59 11.67
C PHE A 6 1.12 -13.50 10.60
N ASP A 7 1.76 -12.36 10.90
CA ASP A 7 1.96 -11.32 9.91
C ASP A 7 3.00 -11.79 8.88
N VAL A 8 2.80 -11.40 7.62
CA VAL A 8 3.61 -11.81 6.49
C VAL A 8 4.21 -10.59 5.82
N GLU A 9 5.51 -10.61 5.59
CA GLU A 9 6.19 -9.69 4.67
C GLU A 9 6.73 -10.50 3.49
N ALA A 10 6.47 -10.03 2.25
CA ALA A 10 6.86 -10.73 1.04
C ALA A 10 7.34 -9.75 -0.04
N LEU A 11 8.21 -10.23 -0.93
CA LEU A 11 8.50 -9.53 -2.17
C LEU A 11 7.36 -9.75 -3.18
N GLY A 12 7.17 -8.82 -4.11
CA GLY A 12 6.15 -8.93 -5.14
C GLY A 12 6.25 -10.25 -5.91
N SER A 13 7.45 -10.63 -6.32
CA SER A 13 7.71 -11.90 -7.01
C SER A 13 7.40 -13.18 -6.21
N GLU A 14 7.28 -13.08 -4.88
CA GLU A 14 6.98 -14.22 -4.01
C GLU A 14 5.47 -14.33 -3.70
N ILE A 15 4.66 -13.35 -4.14
CA ILE A 15 3.25 -13.27 -3.76
C ILE A 15 2.45 -14.48 -4.19
N ALA A 16 2.65 -14.98 -5.40
CA ALA A 16 1.91 -16.15 -5.89
C ALA A 16 2.14 -17.35 -4.96
N ASP A 17 3.40 -17.64 -4.66
CA ASP A 17 3.79 -18.74 -3.76
C ASP A 17 3.33 -18.49 -2.32
N ALA A 18 3.49 -17.26 -1.82
CA ALA A 18 3.07 -16.89 -0.48
C ALA A 18 1.56 -17.07 -0.28
N LEU A 19 0.75 -16.67 -1.27
CA LEU A 19 -0.70 -16.84 -1.23
C LEU A 19 -1.13 -18.31 -1.28
N GLU A 20 -0.40 -19.18 -1.98
CA GLU A 20 -0.65 -20.62 -2.00
C GLU A 20 -0.37 -21.30 -0.65
N LEU A 21 0.62 -20.81 0.09
CA LEU A 21 0.98 -21.35 1.41
C LEU A 21 -0.02 -20.96 2.51
N ILE A 22 -0.82 -19.92 2.32
CA ILE A 22 -1.78 -19.44 3.29
C ILE A 22 -3.05 -20.32 3.28
N PRO A 23 -3.37 -21.04 4.38
CA PRO A 23 -4.47 -22.01 4.39
C PRO A 23 -5.85 -21.42 4.05
N SER A 24 -6.10 -20.16 4.44
CA SER A 24 -7.35 -19.44 4.14
C SER A 24 -7.47 -19.11 2.65
N LYS A 25 -6.36 -18.84 1.99
CA LYS A 25 -6.29 -18.50 0.56
C LYS A 25 -6.34 -19.74 -0.33
N ARG A 26 -5.78 -20.88 0.08
CA ARG A 26 -5.93 -22.17 -0.65
C ARG A 26 -7.38 -22.51 -0.99
N ARG A 27 -8.34 -22.17 -0.12
CA ARG A 27 -9.78 -22.44 -0.36
C ARG A 27 -10.39 -21.45 -1.36
N ILE A 28 -9.89 -20.24 -1.44
CA ILE A 28 -10.38 -19.20 -2.36
C ILE A 28 -9.75 -19.43 -3.74
N PHE A 29 -8.46 -19.74 -3.81
CA PHE A 29 -7.74 -20.02 -5.04
C PHE A 29 -8.25 -21.28 -5.76
N SER A 30 -8.59 -22.35 -5.03
CA SER A 30 -9.14 -23.56 -5.64
C SER A 30 -10.53 -23.39 -6.27
N ARG A 31 -11.19 -22.23 -6.08
CA ARG A 31 -12.56 -21.98 -6.55
C ARG A 31 -12.77 -20.81 -7.49
N SER A 32 -11.87 -19.84 -7.62
CA SER A 32 -12.21 -18.63 -8.38
C SER A 32 -11.06 -17.79 -8.95
N VAL A 33 -9.80 -18.07 -8.72
CA VAL A 33 -8.75 -17.37 -9.43
C VAL A 33 -8.40 -18.20 -10.66
N ASP A 34 -9.20 -18.02 -11.70
CA ASP A 34 -8.87 -18.44 -13.05
C ASP A 34 -7.62 -17.65 -13.48
N ASP A 35 -6.55 -18.35 -13.87
CA ASP A 35 -5.34 -17.76 -14.49
C ASP A 35 -5.69 -16.75 -15.59
N LYS A 36 -6.83 -16.94 -16.25
CA LYS A 36 -7.39 -16.01 -17.22
C LYS A 36 -7.75 -14.65 -16.66
N SER A 37 -8.25 -14.56 -15.41
CA SER A 37 -8.59 -13.29 -14.78
C SER A 37 -7.33 -12.47 -14.48
N TRP A 38 -6.27 -13.11 -14.00
CA TRP A 38 -4.99 -12.44 -13.76
C TRP A 38 -4.31 -12.03 -15.07
N SER A 39 -4.22 -12.93 -16.04
CA SER A 39 -3.68 -12.64 -17.37
C SER A 39 -4.43 -11.47 -18.04
N SER A 40 -5.77 -11.46 -17.98
CA SER A 40 -6.57 -10.35 -18.51
C SER A 40 -6.30 -9.01 -17.83
N ARG A 41 -6.09 -9.01 -16.51
CA ARG A 41 -5.69 -7.80 -15.78
C ARG A 41 -4.32 -7.30 -16.21
N ILE A 42 -3.35 -8.19 -16.37
CA ILE A 42 -2.01 -7.86 -16.86
C ILE A 42 -2.09 -7.27 -18.28
N GLU A 43 -2.83 -7.90 -19.21
CA GLU A 43 -3.01 -7.38 -20.57
C GLU A 43 -3.63 -5.96 -20.55
N THR A 44 -4.67 -5.75 -19.77
CA THR A 44 -5.32 -4.45 -19.63
C THR A 44 -4.36 -3.40 -19.05
N ALA A 45 -3.59 -3.76 -18.03
CA ALA A 45 -2.63 -2.87 -17.43
C ALA A 45 -1.46 -2.55 -18.37
N MET A 46 -1.00 -3.51 -19.17
CA MET A 46 0.04 -3.27 -20.19
C MET A 46 -0.45 -2.32 -21.30
N GLN A 47 -1.71 -2.41 -21.71
CA GLN A 47 -2.29 -1.48 -22.67
C GLN A 47 -2.36 -0.06 -22.09
N ALA A 48 -2.83 0.09 -20.85
CA ALA A 48 -2.87 1.37 -20.16
C ALA A 48 -1.46 1.95 -19.94
N TYR A 49 -0.48 1.11 -19.56
CA TYR A 49 0.92 1.50 -19.40
C TYR A 49 1.52 2.10 -20.67
N ALA A 50 1.18 1.59 -21.86
CA ALA A 50 1.69 2.10 -23.13
C ALA A 50 1.26 3.57 -23.39
N SER A 51 0.16 4.03 -22.81
CA SER A 51 -0.35 5.41 -22.91
C SER A 51 -0.07 6.28 -21.69
N ALA A 52 0.42 5.70 -20.58
CA ALA A 52 0.69 6.42 -19.35
C ALA A 52 1.82 7.44 -19.53
N GLN A 53 1.64 8.65 -18.98
CA GLN A 53 2.59 9.75 -19.09
C GLN A 53 2.95 10.28 -17.71
N VAL A 54 4.24 10.53 -17.51
CA VAL A 54 4.78 11.05 -16.25
C VAL A 54 5.45 12.42 -16.41
N SER A 55 5.17 13.12 -17.49
CA SER A 55 5.77 14.43 -17.80
C SER A 55 5.55 15.47 -16.69
N ALA A 56 4.44 15.39 -15.98
CA ALA A 56 4.14 16.26 -14.84
C ALA A 56 5.14 16.10 -13.66
N LEU A 57 5.76 14.92 -13.52
CA LEU A 57 6.76 14.66 -12.49
C LEU A 57 8.16 15.21 -12.81
N GLN A 58 8.49 15.41 -14.09
CA GLN A 58 9.85 15.77 -14.52
C GLN A 58 10.44 17.01 -13.82
N PRO A 59 9.71 18.12 -13.64
CA PRO A 59 10.25 19.28 -12.93
C PRO A 59 10.66 18.95 -11.49
N TRP A 60 9.82 18.20 -10.77
CA TRP A 60 10.10 17.79 -9.39
C TRP A 60 11.27 16.79 -9.33
N LEU A 61 11.29 15.79 -10.21
CA LEU A 61 12.37 14.80 -10.30
C LEU A 61 13.73 15.48 -10.54
N THR A 62 13.78 16.43 -11.47
CA THR A 62 15.00 17.18 -11.77
C THR A 62 15.48 18.01 -10.58
N ALA A 63 14.55 18.63 -9.83
CA ALA A 63 14.88 19.49 -8.70
C ALA A 63 15.28 18.71 -7.43
N ASN A 64 14.89 17.45 -7.30
CA ASN A 64 15.04 16.63 -6.09
C ASN A 64 15.87 15.35 -6.32
N ALA A 65 16.65 15.26 -7.39
CA ALA A 65 17.45 14.08 -7.72
C ALA A 65 18.49 13.71 -6.65
N GLU A 66 18.92 14.70 -5.87
CA GLU A 66 19.89 14.47 -4.81
C GLU A 66 19.20 14.43 -3.43
N ASP A 67 19.69 13.53 -2.59
CA ASP A 67 19.38 13.46 -1.14
C ASP A 67 17.88 13.31 -0.79
N THR A 68 17.14 12.57 -1.63
CA THR A 68 15.71 12.33 -1.46
C THR A 68 15.37 10.83 -1.51
N ALA A 69 14.69 10.32 -0.49
CA ALA A 69 14.10 8.99 -0.46
C ALA A 69 12.58 9.07 -0.41
N VAL A 70 11.90 8.30 -1.26
CA VAL A 70 10.43 8.30 -1.35
C VAL A 70 9.89 6.89 -1.15
N VAL A 71 8.83 6.75 -0.37
CA VAL A 71 8.01 5.53 -0.32
C VAL A 71 6.63 5.86 -0.87
N LEU A 72 6.17 5.06 -1.83
CA LEU A 72 4.77 4.97 -2.22
C LEU A 72 4.17 3.75 -1.54
N LEU A 73 3.20 3.96 -0.65
CA LEU A 73 2.49 2.92 0.09
C LEU A 73 1.09 2.76 -0.49
N VAL A 74 0.80 1.62 -1.10
CA VAL A 74 -0.43 1.36 -1.86
C VAL A 74 -1.37 0.48 -1.04
N ASP A 75 -2.59 0.95 -0.84
CA ASP A 75 -3.69 0.17 -0.31
C ASP A 75 -4.08 -0.94 -1.30
N LEU A 76 -4.11 -2.16 -0.82
CA LEU A 76 -4.51 -3.36 -1.56
C LEU A 76 -5.78 -3.97 -0.93
N SER A 77 -6.66 -3.12 -0.42
CA SER A 77 -7.96 -3.54 0.09
C SER A 77 -8.92 -3.95 -1.04
N GLY A 78 -9.97 -4.66 -0.69
CA GLY A 78 -10.96 -5.18 -1.63
C GLY A 78 -11.67 -4.10 -2.46
N SER A 79 -11.83 -2.89 -1.92
CA SER A 79 -12.41 -1.73 -2.59
C SER A 79 -11.56 -1.23 -3.78
N MET A 80 -10.25 -1.48 -3.75
CA MET A 80 -9.34 -1.21 -4.87
C MET A 80 -9.59 -2.09 -6.11
N GLY A 81 -10.43 -3.11 -6.03
CA GLY A 81 -10.62 -4.19 -7.01
C GLY A 81 -10.63 -3.77 -8.48
N THR A 82 -11.42 -2.77 -8.86
CA THR A 82 -11.48 -2.26 -10.24
C THR A 82 -10.48 -1.14 -10.52
N ARG A 83 -10.01 -0.46 -9.47
CA ARG A 83 -9.11 0.70 -9.57
C ARG A 83 -7.64 0.29 -9.66
N ILE A 84 -7.29 -0.88 -9.11
CA ILE A 84 -5.88 -1.29 -9.03
C ILE A 84 -5.23 -1.45 -10.41
N VAL A 85 -5.96 -1.88 -11.43
CA VAL A 85 -5.42 -2.12 -12.77
C VAL A 85 -4.86 -0.83 -13.41
N PRO A 86 -5.64 0.24 -13.57
CA PRO A 86 -5.13 1.49 -14.12
C PRO A 86 -4.09 2.15 -13.18
N ILE A 87 -4.27 2.08 -11.86
CA ILE A 87 -3.30 2.61 -10.89
C ILE A 87 -1.94 1.90 -10.98
N ALA A 88 -1.93 0.58 -11.11
CA ALA A 88 -0.69 -0.18 -11.26
C ALA A 88 0.09 0.20 -12.53
N SER A 89 -0.62 0.54 -13.60
CA SER A 89 -0.01 1.00 -14.86
C SER A 89 0.71 2.34 -14.68
N GLU A 90 0.07 3.30 -14.02
CA GLU A 90 0.67 4.59 -13.68
C GLU A 90 1.85 4.42 -12.70
N LEU A 91 1.69 3.59 -11.66
CA LEU A 91 2.74 3.33 -10.68
C LEU A 91 4.00 2.73 -11.32
N ARG A 92 3.86 1.85 -12.31
CA ARG A 92 5.00 1.32 -13.03
C ARG A 92 5.79 2.43 -13.73
N ARG A 93 5.11 3.32 -14.46
CA ARG A 93 5.73 4.47 -15.14
C ARG A 93 6.39 5.43 -14.16
N ILE A 94 5.74 5.68 -13.03
CA ILE A 94 6.29 6.50 -11.94
C ILE A 94 7.58 5.87 -11.40
N CYS A 95 7.59 4.57 -11.11
CA CYS A 95 8.79 3.85 -10.65
C CYS A 95 9.96 3.96 -11.63
N GLU A 96 9.69 3.81 -12.93
CA GLU A 96 10.70 3.95 -13.98
C GLU A 96 11.26 5.38 -14.02
N ALA A 97 10.39 6.40 -13.98
CA ALA A 97 10.80 7.81 -14.00
C ALA A 97 11.67 8.19 -12.78
N PHE A 98 11.34 7.70 -11.59
CA PHE A 98 12.17 7.88 -10.39
C PHE A 98 13.53 7.20 -10.54
N SER A 99 13.56 5.99 -11.09
CA SER A 99 14.80 5.25 -11.33
C SER A 99 15.68 5.95 -12.37
N GLU A 100 15.10 6.45 -13.46
CA GLU A 100 15.79 7.23 -14.50
C GLU A 100 16.37 8.55 -13.96
N ALA A 101 15.66 9.17 -13.02
CA ALA A 101 16.13 10.38 -12.34
C ALA A 101 17.17 10.11 -11.23
N GLY A 102 17.44 8.85 -10.90
CA GLY A 102 18.38 8.48 -9.83
C GLY A 102 17.85 8.73 -8.41
N ILE A 103 16.54 8.89 -8.23
CA ILE A 103 15.93 9.12 -6.91
C ILE A 103 15.63 7.78 -6.24
N SER A 104 16.08 7.63 -5.00
CA SER A 104 15.80 6.46 -4.16
C SER A 104 14.31 6.35 -3.87
N MET A 105 13.65 5.29 -4.40
CA MET A 105 12.21 5.10 -4.22
C MET A 105 11.88 3.63 -4.00
N ALA A 106 11.03 3.37 -3.00
CA ALA A 106 10.41 2.07 -2.79
C ALA A 106 8.90 2.12 -3.06
N MET A 107 8.36 1.03 -3.59
CA MET A 107 6.91 0.83 -3.76
C MET A 107 6.47 -0.34 -2.89
N LEU A 108 5.61 -0.05 -1.94
CA LEU A 108 5.10 -0.94 -0.93
C LEU A 108 3.59 -1.12 -1.08
N GLY A 109 3.07 -2.24 -0.66
CA GLY A 109 1.64 -2.47 -0.59
C GLY A 109 1.22 -3.10 0.72
N PHE A 110 -0.01 -2.88 1.14
CA PHE A 110 -0.53 -3.45 2.38
C PHE A 110 -1.96 -3.95 2.23
N THR A 111 -2.22 -5.06 2.88
CA THR A 111 -3.55 -5.67 3.02
C THR A 111 -3.54 -6.64 4.20
N THR A 112 -4.57 -7.44 4.36
CA THR A 112 -4.58 -8.58 5.28
C THR A 112 -4.35 -9.89 4.55
N VAL A 113 -3.84 -10.88 5.25
CA VAL A 113 -3.64 -12.25 4.74
C VAL A 113 -4.95 -12.87 4.26
N GLY A 114 -6.07 -12.49 4.83
CA GLY A 114 -7.39 -13.00 4.46
C GLY A 114 -8.51 -12.16 5.05
N TRP A 115 -9.73 -12.45 4.63
CA TRP A 115 -10.94 -11.80 5.10
C TRP A 115 -11.34 -12.29 6.50
N ARG A 116 -11.87 -11.37 7.33
CA ARG A 116 -12.49 -11.66 8.63
C ARG A 116 -11.57 -12.31 9.64
N GLY A 117 -10.34 -11.80 9.73
CA GLY A 117 -9.30 -12.28 10.62
C GLY A 117 -8.44 -13.37 9.98
N GLY A 118 -7.78 -14.17 10.81
CA GLY A 118 -6.88 -15.21 10.36
C GLY A 118 -6.45 -16.11 11.50
N GLN A 119 -5.19 -16.51 11.51
CA GLN A 119 -4.62 -17.32 12.59
C GLN A 119 -4.59 -16.53 13.93
N SER A 120 -4.37 -15.22 13.88
CA SER A 120 -4.44 -14.33 15.06
C SER A 120 -5.79 -14.43 15.75
N ARG A 121 -6.90 -14.41 14.98
CA ARG A 121 -8.25 -14.58 15.53
C ARG A 121 -8.48 -15.97 16.10
N GLN A 122 -7.98 -17.02 15.43
CA GLN A 122 -8.08 -18.38 15.93
C GLN A 122 -7.34 -18.57 17.24
N LYS A 123 -6.13 -18.00 17.34
CA LYS A 123 -5.33 -17.98 18.56
C LYS A 123 -6.05 -17.25 19.69
N TRP A 124 -6.70 -16.14 19.41
CA TRP A 124 -7.49 -15.39 20.37
C TRP A 124 -8.69 -16.23 20.91
N PHE A 125 -9.42 -16.92 20.03
CA PHE A 125 -10.48 -17.85 20.46
C PHE A 125 -9.93 -18.95 21.35
N SER A 126 -8.81 -19.56 20.97
CA SER A 126 -8.18 -20.64 21.76
C SER A 126 -7.67 -20.15 23.12
N ALA A 127 -7.38 -18.87 23.26
CA ALA A 127 -7.00 -18.23 24.52
C ALA A 127 -8.19 -17.83 25.40
N GLY A 128 -9.41 -18.23 25.06
CA GLY A 128 -10.62 -17.91 25.81
C GLY A 128 -11.22 -16.53 25.53
N SER A 129 -10.89 -15.94 24.40
CA SER A 129 -11.47 -14.68 23.92
C SER A 129 -11.35 -13.52 24.91
N PRO A 130 -10.15 -13.17 25.39
CA PRO A 130 -9.96 -12.07 26.33
C PRO A 130 -10.51 -10.74 25.76
N SER A 131 -11.09 -9.92 26.61
CA SER A 131 -11.68 -8.64 26.20
C SER A 131 -10.63 -7.64 25.69
N ARG A 132 -11.04 -6.78 24.74
CA ARG A 132 -10.19 -5.74 24.13
C ARG A 132 -8.90 -6.30 23.50
N PRO A 133 -9.01 -7.24 22.60
CA PRO A 133 -7.86 -7.95 22.05
C PRO A 133 -6.91 -7.07 21.21
N GLY A 134 -7.37 -5.93 20.71
CA GLY A 134 -6.65 -5.21 19.67
C GLY A 134 -6.88 -5.85 18.30
N ARG A 135 -5.93 -5.70 17.37
CA ARG A 135 -6.03 -6.29 16.03
C ARG A 135 -6.10 -7.82 16.08
N LEU A 136 -7.01 -8.40 15.29
CA LEU A 136 -7.30 -9.83 15.21
C LEU A 136 -7.11 -10.42 13.80
N CYS A 137 -6.61 -9.66 12.84
CA CYS A 137 -6.21 -10.17 11.52
C CYS A 137 -4.71 -10.37 11.44
N ASP A 138 -4.28 -11.12 10.43
CA ASP A 138 -2.88 -11.29 10.04
C ASP A 138 -2.59 -10.30 8.91
N LEU A 139 -1.52 -9.50 9.01
CA LEU A 139 -1.16 -8.52 7.99
C LEU A 139 -0.39 -9.18 6.85
N LEU A 140 -0.55 -8.62 5.66
CA LEU A 140 0.29 -8.89 4.51
C LEU A 140 0.88 -7.58 4.00
N HIS A 141 2.17 -7.42 4.17
CA HIS A 141 2.97 -6.32 3.66
C HIS A 141 3.79 -6.80 2.46
N VAL A 142 3.72 -6.06 1.35
CA VAL A 142 4.36 -6.45 0.09
C VAL A 142 5.34 -5.38 -0.36
N THR A 143 6.56 -5.78 -0.70
CA THR A 143 7.54 -4.91 -1.35
C THR A 143 7.56 -5.21 -2.84
N PHE A 144 6.97 -4.33 -3.66
CA PHE A 144 6.98 -4.43 -5.11
C PHE A 144 8.25 -3.84 -5.75
N LYS A 145 8.85 -2.85 -5.11
CA LYS A 145 10.12 -2.27 -5.53
C LYS A 145 10.91 -1.86 -4.30
N GLN A 146 12.14 -2.31 -4.19
CA GLN A 146 13.09 -1.85 -3.18
C GLN A 146 13.75 -0.54 -3.63
N PHE A 147 14.29 0.25 -2.68
CA PHE A 147 14.83 1.59 -2.93
C PHE A 147 15.80 1.64 -4.11
N ASP A 148 16.85 0.88 -4.08
CA ASP A 148 17.97 1.02 -5.02
C ASP A 148 17.93 -0.02 -6.15
N GLN A 149 16.73 -0.53 -6.46
CA GLN A 149 16.51 -1.52 -7.51
C GLN A 149 15.58 -0.99 -8.60
N GLN A 150 15.67 -1.57 -9.79
CA GLN A 150 14.67 -1.39 -10.84
C GLN A 150 13.42 -2.20 -10.51
N ILE A 151 12.25 -1.69 -10.89
CA ILE A 151 11.03 -2.48 -10.80
C ILE A 151 11.07 -3.64 -11.81
N ARG A 152 10.77 -4.84 -11.37
CA ARG A 152 10.73 -6.03 -12.23
C ARG A 152 9.29 -6.31 -12.66
N ASP A 153 9.14 -6.93 -13.81
CA ASP A 153 7.83 -7.29 -14.35
C ASP A 153 7.05 -8.20 -13.39
N ASP A 154 7.69 -9.21 -12.83
CA ASP A 154 7.06 -10.16 -11.91
C ASP A 154 6.57 -9.46 -10.62
N ASP A 155 7.37 -8.55 -10.07
CA ASP A 155 7.00 -7.78 -8.89
C ASP A 155 5.80 -6.85 -9.18
N TRP A 156 5.81 -6.17 -10.32
CA TRP A 156 4.71 -5.29 -10.71
C TRP A 156 3.42 -6.06 -11.04
N GLN A 157 3.53 -7.16 -11.80
CA GLN A 157 2.38 -7.97 -12.20
C GLN A 157 1.67 -8.61 -11.00
N SER A 158 2.42 -8.92 -9.94
CA SER A 158 1.86 -9.47 -8.71
C SER A 158 0.87 -8.54 -8.04
N MET A 159 1.01 -7.20 -8.20
CA MET A 159 0.03 -6.22 -7.71
C MET A 159 -1.37 -6.42 -8.31
N LEU A 160 -1.43 -6.99 -9.51
CA LEU A 160 -2.67 -7.26 -10.24
C LEU A 160 -3.30 -8.60 -9.84
N HIS A 161 -2.66 -9.36 -8.94
CA HIS A 161 -3.13 -10.68 -8.56
C HIS A 161 -4.47 -10.59 -7.80
N PRO A 162 -5.55 -11.23 -8.32
CA PRO A 162 -6.90 -11.04 -7.75
C PRO A 162 -7.02 -11.49 -6.29
N GLY A 163 -6.20 -12.46 -5.87
CA GLY A 163 -6.18 -12.96 -4.50
C GLY A 163 -5.47 -12.07 -3.49
N LEU A 164 -4.83 -11.01 -3.94
CA LEU A 164 -4.10 -10.11 -3.05
C LEU A 164 -5.03 -9.16 -2.27
N LEU A 165 -6.17 -8.79 -2.86
CA LEU A 165 -7.07 -7.77 -2.32
C LEU A 165 -7.93 -8.32 -1.19
N CYS A 166 -7.76 -7.78 0.04
CA CYS A 166 -8.52 -8.20 1.24
C CYS A 166 -8.97 -7.00 2.09
N GLU A 167 -8.81 -7.07 3.41
CA GLU A 167 -9.10 -5.98 4.34
C GLU A 167 -7.84 -5.12 4.56
N ASN A 168 -7.95 -4.00 5.28
CA ASN A 168 -6.83 -3.07 5.47
C ASN A 168 -6.68 -2.59 6.92
N VAL A 169 -5.43 -2.45 7.38
CA VAL A 169 -5.05 -1.90 8.68
C VAL A 169 -3.96 -0.85 8.46
N ASP A 170 -4.37 0.33 8.05
CA ASP A 170 -3.51 1.41 7.54
C ASP A 170 -2.49 1.91 8.58
N GLY A 171 -2.88 1.99 9.85
CA GLY A 171 -1.97 2.52 10.87
C GLY A 171 -0.70 1.68 11.05
N GLU A 172 -0.81 0.35 11.07
CA GLU A 172 0.36 -0.53 11.17
C GLU A 172 1.17 -0.52 9.86
N ALA A 173 0.52 -0.40 8.71
CA ALA A 173 1.19 -0.27 7.41
C ALA A 173 1.98 1.05 7.30
N LEU A 174 1.44 2.16 7.80
CA LEU A 174 2.14 3.44 7.88
C LEU A 174 3.41 3.35 8.73
N LEU A 175 3.33 2.72 9.91
CA LEU A 175 4.49 2.52 10.78
C LEU A 175 5.56 1.65 10.12
N TRP A 176 5.16 0.59 9.43
CA TRP A 176 6.07 -0.26 8.67
C TRP A 176 6.78 0.52 7.55
N ALA A 177 6.05 1.27 6.74
CA ALA A 177 6.62 2.07 5.66
C ALA A 177 7.54 3.20 6.19
N ALA A 178 7.17 3.84 7.29
CA ALA A 178 7.99 4.86 7.94
C ALA A 178 9.31 4.28 8.46
N ALA A 179 9.29 3.09 9.07
CA ALA A 179 10.49 2.41 9.54
C ALA A 179 11.48 2.12 8.41
N MET A 180 11.00 1.79 7.20
CA MET A 180 11.86 1.62 6.02
C MET A 180 12.53 2.93 5.58
N LEU A 181 11.88 4.08 5.77
CA LEU A 181 12.46 5.39 5.50
C LEU A 181 13.44 5.84 6.60
N GLU A 182 13.18 5.48 7.84
CA GLU A 182 14.03 5.91 8.98
C GLU A 182 15.48 5.47 8.83
N VAL A 183 15.72 4.27 8.30
CA VAL A 183 17.06 3.71 8.10
C VAL A 183 17.80 4.30 6.88
N ARG A 184 17.15 5.11 6.06
CA ARG A 184 17.75 5.77 4.91
C ARG A 184 18.65 6.93 5.35
N SER A 185 19.69 7.21 4.56
CA SER A 185 20.64 8.30 4.82
C SER A 185 20.24 9.65 4.23
N GLU A 186 19.29 9.64 3.29
CA GLU A 186 18.82 10.85 2.60
C GLU A 186 18.17 11.83 3.60
N ALA A 187 18.45 13.13 3.42
CA ALA A 187 17.92 14.16 4.31
C ALA A 187 16.42 14.40 4.08
N LYS A 188 15.93 14.24 2.85
CA LYS A 188 14.51 14.35 2.51
C LYS A 188 13.90 12.97 2.46
N LYS A 189 12.98 12.68 3.38
CA LYS A 189 12.25 11.40 3.48
C LYS A 189 10.77 11.66 3.30
N VAL A 190 10.19 11.08 2.26
CA VAL A 190 8.80 11.33 1.87
C VAL A 190 8.03 10.01 1.84
N LEU A 191 6.92 9.95 2.57
CA LEU A 191 5.97 8.86 2.53
C LEU A 191 4.65 9.35 1.91
N VAL A 192 4.25 8.75 0.80
CA VAL A 192 2.96 9.03 0.15
C VAL A 192 2.11 7.78 0.18
N VAL A 193 0.91 7.91 0.73
CA VAL A 193 -0.09 6.84 0.79
C VAL A 193 -1.08 6.99 -0.35
N LEU A 194 -1.38 5.89 -1.03
CA LEU A 194 -2.47 5.79 -2.01
C LEU A 194 -3.54 4.87 -1.41
N SER A 195 -4.70 5.41 -1.07
CA SER A 195 -5.79 4.64 -0.45
C SER A 195 -7.15 5.07 -0.98
N ASP A 196 -8.11 4.16 -1.05
CA ASP A 196 -9.46 4.42 -1.52
C ASP A 196 -10.52 4.39 -0.39
N GLY A 197 -10.11 4.36 0.87
CA GLY A 197 -11.06 4.27 1.97
C GLY A 197 -10.50 4.48 3.38
N ALA A 198 -11.34 4.15 4.33
CA ALA A 198 -11.00 4.07 5.74
C ALA A 198 -10.48 2.67 6.09
N PRO A 199 -9.69 2.52 7.19
CA PRO A 199 -9.21 1.21 7.63
C PRO A 199 -10.37 0.31 8.07
N VAL A 200 -10.43 -0.89 7.50
CA VAL A 200 -11.49 -1.87 7.77
C VAL A 200 -10.89 -3.27 7.92
N ASP A 201 -11.06 -3.85 9.09
CA ASP A 201 -10.95 -5.29 9.36
C ASP A 201 -12.13 -5.71 10.23
N ASP A 202 -13.04 -6.50 9.69
CA ASP A 202 -14.28 -6.89 10.36
C ASP A 202 -14.01 -7.56 11.70
N SER A 203 -13.03 -8.44 11.78
CA SER A 203 -12.73 -9.19 13.00
C SER A 203 -12.24 -8.29 14.14
N THR A 204 -11.42 -7.31 13.81
CA THR A 204 -10.93 -6.32 14.77
C THR A 204 -12.04 -5.37 15.22
N LEU A 205 -12.83 -4.86 14.27
CA LEU A 205 -13.88 -3.87 14.56
C LEU A 205 -15.02 -4.45 15.39
N ILE A 206 -15.40 -5.72 15.14
CA ILE A 206 -16.44 -6.42 15.92
C ILE A 206 -16.07 -6.48 17.40
N GLU A 207 -14.84 -6.81 17.73
CA GLU A 207 -14.42 -7.06 19.12
C GLU A 207 -13.92 -5.80 19.87
N ASN A 208 -13.48 -4.77 19.14
CA ASN A 208 -12.92 -3.54 19.74
C ASN A 208 -13.80 -2.30 19.53
N GLY A 209 -14.86 -2.42 18.69
CA GLY A 209 -15.77 -1.35 18.31
C GLY A 209 -15.39 -0.63 17.03
N ALA A 210 -16.41 -0.10 16.34
CA ALA A 210 -16.33 0.44 14.97
C ALA A 210 -15.28 1.54 14.72
N ARG A 211 -14.87 2.29 15.75
CA ARG A 211 -13.87 3.37 15.62
C ARG A 211 -12.47 2.95 16.05
N PHE A 212 -12.21 1.67 16.28
CA PHE A 212 -10.92 1.22 16.80
C PHE A 212 -9.79 1.53 15.82
N LEU A 213 -9.91 1.08 14.58
CA LEU A 213 -8.90 1.32 13.54
C LEU A 213 -8.82 2.79 13.12
N GLU A 214 -9.95 3.50 13.08
CA GLU A 214 -9.97 4.94 12.81
C GLU A 214 -9.17 5.74 13.86
N ARG A 215 -9.34 5.44 15.15
CA ARG A 215 -8.55 6.09 16.21
C ARG A 215 -7.07 5.77 16.10
N HIS A 216 -6.74 4.52 15.74
CA HIS A 216 -5.37 4.08 15.58
C HIS A 216 -4.67 4.83 14.43
N ILE A 217 -5.27 4.84 13.23
CA ILE A 217 -4.67 5.55 12.09
C ILE A 217 -4.49 7.05 12.37
N ARG A 218 -5.48 7.72 12.99
CA ARG A 218 -5.35 9.13 13.39
C ARG A 218 -4.20 9.38 14.35
N SER A 219 -4.00 8.49 15.33
CA SER A 219 -2.88 8.59 16.27
C SER A 219 -1.53 8.42 15.56
N VAL A 220 -1.42 7.45 14.66
CA VAL A 220 -0.20 7.19 13.88
C VAL A 220 0.11 8.37 12.94
N ILE A 221 -0.89 8.88 12.22
CA ILE A 221 -0.69 10.04 11.34
C ILE A 221 -0.20 11.25 12.14
N ALA A 222 -0.83 11.56 13.27
CA ALA A 222 -0.40 12.68 14.11
C ALA A 222 1.04 12.51 14.64
N GLU A 223 1.45 11.29 14.97
CA GLU A 223 2.82 10.96 15.36
C GLU A 223 3.78 11.20 14.20
N LEU A 224 3.51 10.65 13.02
CA LEU A 224 4.36 10.77 11.84
C LEU A 224 4.45 12.22 11.33
N GLU A 225 3.35 12.96 11.32
CA GLU A 225 3.33 14.38 10.93
C GLU A 225 4.09 15.28 11.92
N SER A 226 4.19 14.87 13.19
CA SER A 226 5.03 15.56 14.18
C SER A 226 6.53 15.34 13.98
N ASN A 227 6.92 14.28 13.27
CA ASN A 227 8.30 13.94 12.96
C ASN A 227 8.82 14.82 11.82
N ARG A 228 9.69 15.79 12.14
CA ARG A 228 10.26 16.71 11.16
C ARG A 228 11.20 16.04 10.13
N ALA A 229 11.68 14.83 10.42
CA ALA A 229 12.56 14.09 9.53
C ALA A 229 11.80 13.34 8.42
N LEU A 230 10.47 13.19 8.56
CA LEU A 230 9.59 12.53 7.61
C LEU A 230 8.53 13.52 7.11
N ARG A 231 8.25 13.51 5.82
CA ARG A 231 7.14 14.22 5.20
C ARG A 231 6.07 13.22 4.79
N LEU A 232 4.86 13.36 5.35
CA LEU A 232 3.73 12.48 5.10
C LEU A 232 2.68 13.19 4.24
N GLY A 233 2.23 12.49 3.19
CA GLY A 233 1.09 12.91 2.38
C GLY A 233 0.27 11.73 1.88
N ALA A 234 -0.92 12.01 1.35
CA ALA A 234 -1.80 10.97 0.83
C ALA A 234 -2.53 11.40 -0.44
N ILE A 235 -2.79 10.42 -1.31
CA ILE A 235 -3.66 10.56 -2.48
C ILE A 235 -4.83 9.61 -2.29
N GLY A 236 -6.03 10.19 -2.16
CA GLY A 236 -7.27 9.43 -2.04
C GLY A 236 -7.80 9.04 -3.41
N ILE A 237 -7.98 7.75 -3.65
CA ILE A 237 -8.42 7.19 -4.94
C ILE A 237 -9.95 7.06 -4.94
N GLY A 238 -10.63 8.05 -5.52
CA GLY A 238 -12.11 8.10 -5.51
C GLY A 238 -12.72 8.34 -4.13
N PHE A 239 -11.90 8.59 -3.12
CA PHE A 239 -12.29 8.89 -1.74
C PHE A 239 -11.48 10.08 -1.21
N ALA A 240 -12.10 10.96 -0.43
CA ALA A 240 -11.42 12.09 0.18
C ALA A 240 -10.69 11.66 1.46
N VAL A 241 -9.38 11.90 1.51
CA VAL A 241 -8.52 11.54 2.65
C VAL A 241 -8.06 12.75 3.47
N ASP A 242 -8.52 13.94 3.13
CA ASP A 242 -8.25 15.22 3.81
C ASP A 242 -8.71 15.26 5.27
N GLY A 243 -9.69 14.41 5.62
CA GLY A 243 -10.09 14.20 7.00
C GLY A 243 -9.08 13.45 7.88
N TYR A 244 -8.04 12.85 7.27
CA TYR A 244 -6.99 12.09 7.95
C TYR A 244 -5.62 12.76 7.85
N TYR A 245 -5.20 13.22 6.66
CA TYR A 245 -3.86 13.71 6.35
C TYR A 245 -3.85 15.22 6.14
N ALA A 246 -2.88 15.91 6.74
CA ALA A 246 -2.72 17.36 6.57
C ALA A 246 -2.34 17.73 5.13
N ASN A 247 -1.52 16.91 4.48
CA ASN A 247 -1.15 17.06 3.07
C ASN A 247 -1.81 15.96 2.25
N SER A 248 -2.84 16.31 1.49
CA SER A 248 -3.58 15.32 0.72
C SER A 248 -4.08 15.86 -0.61
N SER A 249 -4.33 14.94 -1.52
CA SER A 249 -4.96 15.21 -2.81
C SER A 249 -5.99 14.13 -3.12
N GLN A 250 -6.96 14.41 -3.96
CA GLN A 250 -7.95 13.43 -4.41
C GLN A 250 -7.74 13.13 -5.89
N LEU A 251 -7.68 11.84 -6.20
CA LEU A 251 -7.61 11.31 -7.56
C LEU A 251 -9.01 10.82 -7.98
N THR A 252 -9.57 11.41 -9.01
CA THR A 252 -10.84 11.00 -9.61
C THR A 252 -10.62 10.12 -10.84
N GLU A 253 -9.60 10.44 -11.64
CA GLU A 253 -9.24 9.71 -12.85
C GLU A 253 -7.82 9.13 -12.70
N PRO A 254 -7.61 7.82 -12.96
CA PRO A 254 -6.33 7.15 -12.74
C PRO A 254 -5.14 7.78 -13.49
N ASP A 255 -5.36 8.26 -14.72
CA ASP A 255 -4.34 8.89 -15.57
C ASP A 255 -3.82 10.24 -15.06
N ALA A 256 -4.49 10.83 -14.06
CA ALA A 256 -4.02 12.02 -13.37
C ALA A 256 -3.09 11.72 -12.17
N LEU A 257 -2.72 10.46 -11.92
CA LEU A 257 -1.94 10.09 -10.73
C LEU A 257 -0.57 10.78 -10.72
N SER A 258 0.14 10.81 -11.85
CA SER A 258 1.45 11.47 -11.94
C SER A 258 1.39 12.97 -11.66
N GLU A 259 0.33 13.66 -12.11
CA GLU A 259 0.10 15.09 -11.85
C GLU A 259 -0.19 15.35 -10.36
N LYS A 260 -1.08 14.55 -9.77
CA LYS A 260 -1.42 14.66 -8.35
C LYS A 260 -0.22 14.35 -7.45
N LEU A 261 0.56 13.35 -7.82
CA LEU A 261 1.79 13.01 -7.10
C LEU A 261 2.82 14.13 -7.20
N ALA A 262 3.04 14.71 -8.39
CA ALA A 262 3.97 15.81 -8.57
C ALA A 262 3.61 17.03 -7.71
N THR A 263 2.33 17.40 -7.71
CA THR A 263 1.82 18.52 -6.89
C THR A 263 1.99 18.26 -5.40
N LEU A 264 1.67 17.04 -4.95
CA LEU A 264 1.81 16.66 -3.54
C LEU A 264 3.27 16.63 -3.11
N LEU A 265 4.16 16.03 -3.92
CA LEU A 265 5.59 15.98 -3.65
C LEU A 265 6.21 17.38 -3.56
N ALA A 266 5.84 18.30 -4.45
CA ALA A 266 6.27 19.70 -4.36
C ALA A 266 5.87 20.32 -3.01
N THR A 267 4.62 20.16 -2.59
CA THR A 267 4.13 20.66 -1.29
C THR A 267 4.89 20.05 -0.09
N LEU A 268 5.30 18.79 -0.19
CA LEU A 268 5.98 18.09 0.90
C LEU A 268 7.48 18.43 0.99
N THR A 269 8.09 18.90 -0.10
CA THR A 269 9.56 19.15 -0.18
C THR A 269 9.94 20.62 -0.17
N ASP A 270 8.98 21.54 -0.32
CA ASP A 270 9.16 22.98 -0.10
C ASP A 270 9.28 23.28 1.42
#